data_923a55854d8e82725a1516f738d0ffb7
#
_entry.id   923a55854d8e82725a1516f738d0ffb7
#
_cell.length_a   1.000
_cell.length_b   1.000
_cell.length_c   1.000
_cell.angle_alpha   90.00
_cell.angle_beta   90.00
_cell.angle_gamma   90.00
#
_symmetry.space_group_name_H-M   'P 1'
#
loop_
_entity.id
_entity.type
_entity.pdbx_description
1 polymer ?
#
loop_
_entity_poly.entity_id
_entity_poly.type
_entity_poly.pdbx_seq_one_letter_code
_entity_poly.pdbx_strand_id
1 'polypeptide(L)'
;MRAAVLLGLGGGLRSFASPVALAVHGLGPLAGSAQFIAYSGAVGELIADKLPQMPSRWSARGLSLRLGFSSSGGRELAGWPGAAVAGGAALASAFVGSRLRTMVRGREAQFAAAAFEDSLAYALVFAAMRGRG
;
A
#
# COMPACT_ATOMS: atom_id res chain seq x y z
N MET A 1 8.18 2.94 15.37
CA MET A 1 6.73 3.24 15.23
C MET A 1 6.41 4.14 14.04
N ARG A 2 7.10 5.30 13.82
CA ARG A 2 6.84 6.18 12.65
C ARG A 2 6.90 5.44 11.31
N ALA A 3 7.92 4.60 11.13
CA ALA A 3 8.08 3.79 9.92
C ALA A 3 6.88 2.85 9.69
N ALA A 4 6.37 2.20 10.75
CA ALA A 4 5.21 1.32 10.65
C ALA A 4 3.93 2.09 10.25
N VAL A 5 3.74 3.31 10.79
CA VAL A 5 2.62 4.18 10.39
C VAL A 5 2.71 4.54 8.91
N LEU A 6 3.86 5.04 8.45
CA LEU A 6 4.06 5.43 7.05
C LEU A 6 3.89 4.25 6.09
N LEU A 7 4.43 3.08 6.46
CA LEU A 7 4.27 1.86 5.68
C LEU A 7 2.79 1.45 5.57
N GLY A 8 2.07 1.52 6.68
CA GLY A 8 0.64 1.21 6.72
C GLY A 8 -0.18 2.18 5.88
N LEU A 9 0.05 3.47 6.01
CA LEU A 9 -0.64 4.49 5.21
C LEU A 9 -0.46 4.24 3.70
N GLY A 10 0.78 4.01 3.26
CA GLY A 10 1.07 3.71 1.87
C GLY A 10 0.45 2.38 1.40
N GLY A 11 0.54 1.33 2.22
CA GLY A 11 -0.03 0.02 1.92
C GLY A 11 -1.55 0.00 1.90
N GLY A 12 -2.21 0.88 2.66
CA GLY A 12 -3.67 1.05 2.60
C GLY A 12 -4.13 1.76 1.33
N LEU A 13 -3.31 2.67 0.79
CA LEU A 13 -3.57 3.29 -0.51
C LEU A 13 -3.31 2.30 -1.66
N ARG A 14 -2.23 1.52 -1.60
CA ARG A 14 -1.85 0.51 -2.61
C ARG A 14 -1.36 -0.78 -1.94
N SER A 15 -1.99 -1.90 -2.26
CA SER A 15 -1.72 -3.19 -1.61
C SER A 15 -0.26 -3.63 -1.76
N PHE A 16 0.33 -3.43 -2.92
CA PHE A 16 1.71 -3.85 -3.20
C PHE A 16 2.77 -2.79 -2.91
N ALA A 17 2.42 -1.58 -2.47
CA ALA A 17 3.41 -0.56 -2.13
C ALA A 17 4.32 -1.00 -0.97
N SER A 18 3.73 -1.55 0.10
CA SER A 18 4.50 -2.07 1.24
C SER A 18 5.43 -3.23 0.87
N PRO A 19 4.98 -4.30 0.18
CA PRO A 19 5.86 -5.38 -0.28
C PRO A 19 7.00 -4.89 -1.18
N VAL A 20 6.75 -3.96 -2.09
CA VAL A 20 7.79 -3.40 -2.96
C VAL A 20 8.87 -2.68 -2.15
N ALA A 21 8.47 -1.79 -1.23
CA ALA A 21 9.44 -1.06 -0.40
C ALA A 21 10.28 -1.99 0.46
N LEU A 22 9.65 -3.01 1.07
CA LEU A 22 10.36 -4.01 1.86
C LEU A 22 11.30 -4.86 1.01
N ALA A 23 10.84 -5.31 -0.17
CA ALA A 23 11.63 -6.12 -1.08
C ALA A 23 12.87 -5.36 -1.58
N VAL A 24 12.74 -4.08 -1.94
CA VAL A 24 13.88 -3.23 -2.33
C VAL A 24 14.92 -3.12 -1.24
N HIS A 25 14.52 -3.13 0.02
CA HIS A 25 15.42 -3.04 1.17
C HIS A 25 15.81 -4.42 1.75
N GLY A 26 15.51 -5.50 1.05
CA GLY A 26 15.84 -6.87 1.48
C GLY A 26 15.09 -7.34 2.72
N LEU A 27 13.90 -6.81 2.95
CA LEU A 27 13.06 -7.11 4.11
C LEU A 27 11.75 -7.76 3.71
N GLY A 28 11.17 -8.51 4.65
CA GLY A 28 9.85 -9.12 4.48
C GLY A 28 9.85 -10.39 3.64
N PRO A 29 8.68 -11.03 3.50
CA PRO A 29 8.54 -12.34 2.88
C PRO A 29 8.77 -12.34 1.36
N LEU A 30 8.71 -11.18 0.71
CA LEU A 30 8.93 -11.02 -0.74
C LEU A 30 10.29 -10.40 -1.06
N ALA A 31 11.27 -10.50 -0.15
CA ALA A 31 12.65 -10.11 -0.41
C ALA A 31 13.41 -11.17 -1.19
N GLY A 32 14.57 -10.81 -1.74
CA GLY A 32 15.44 -11.74 -2.46
C GLY A 32 14.79 -12.28 -3.73
N SER A 33 14.78 -13.60 -3.91
CA SER A 33 14.24 -14.25 -5.11
C SER A 33 12.74 -14.02 -5.32
N ALA A 34 12.00 -13.66 -4.28
CA ALA A 34 10.57 -13.38 -4.35
C ALA A 34 10.23 -11.93 -4.74
N GLN A 35 11.21 -11.05 -4.93
CA GLN A 35 11.02 -9.65 -5.34
C GLN A 35 10.17 -9.53 -6.61
N PHE A 36 10.33 -10.46 -7.52
CA PHE A 36 9.57 -10.48 -8.77
C PHE A 36 8.06 -10.50 -8.51
N ILE A 37 7.60 -11.22 -7.48
CA ILE A 37 6.18 -11.27 -7.11
C ILE A 37 5.71 -9.89 -6.62
N ALA A 38 6.53 -9.19 -5.83
CA ALA A 38 6.19 -7.85 -5.35
C ALA A 38 6.06 -6.85 -6.50
N TYR A 39 7.00 -6.85 -7.44
CA TYR A 39 6.98 -5.94 -8.60
C TYR A 39 5.87 -6.27 -9.58
N SER A 40 5.68 -7.55 -9.91
CA SER A 40 4.59 -7.99 -10.80
C SER A 40 3.22 -7.68 -10.20
N GLY A 41 3.06 -7.88 -8.89
CA GLY A 41 1.84 -7.53 -8.18
C GLY A 41 1.56 -6.03 -8.20
N ALA A 42 2.60 -5.20 -8.00
CA ALA A 42 2.47 -3.74 -8.05
C ALA A 42 2.08 -3.25 -9.45
N VAL A 43 2.73 -3.76 -10.49
CA VAL A 43 2.39 -3.43 -11.89
C VAL A 43 0.98 -3.90 -12.22
N GLY A 44 0.64 -5.13 -11.85
CA GLY A 44 -0.70 -5.68 -12.03
C GLY A 44 -1.78 -4.85 -11.33
N GLU A 45 -1.53 -4.40 -10.10
CA GLU A 45 -2.45 -3.52 -9.36
C GLU A 45 -2.64 -2.18 -10.07
N LEU A 46 -1.55 -1.57 -10.56
CA LEU A 46 -1.61 -0.29 -11.28
C LEU A 46 -2.41 -0.39 -12.59
N ILE A 47 -2.27 -1.51 -13.31
CA ILE A 47 -3.02 -1.75 -14.54
C ILE A 47 -4.48 -2.06 -14.21
N ALA A 48 -4.72 -2.98 -13.30
CA ALA A 48 -6.04 -3.44 -12.93
C ALA A 48 -6.94 -2.31 -12.39
N ASP A 49 -6.38 -1.38 -11.63
CA ASP A 49 -7.11 -0.24 -11.07
C ASP A 49 -7.65 0.74 -12.13
N LYS A 50 -7.19 0.63 -13.37
CA LYS A 50 -7.66 1.42 -14.51
C LYS A 50 -8.73 0.72 -15.33
N LEU A 51 -9.02 -0.56 -15.04
CA LEU A 51 -10.06 -1.31 -15.73
C LEU A 51 -11.43 -1.03 -15.11
N PRO A 52 -12.49 -0.84 -15.94
CA PRO A 52 -13.83 -0.48 -15.45
C PRO A 52 -14.55 -1.58 -14.67
N GLN A 53 -14.04 -2.81 -14.68
CA GLN A 53 -14.67 -4.00 -14.08
C GLN A 53 -14.06 -4.43 -12.74
N MET A 54 -13.22 -3.60 -12.12
CA MET A 54 -12.55 -3.98 -10.88
C MET A 54 -13.51 -3.99 -9.69
N PRO A 55 -13.42 -5.02 -8.82
CA PRO A 55 -14.14 -5.06 -7.56
C PRO A 55 -13.81 -3.84 -6.70
N SER A 56 -14.75 -3.39 -5.89
CA SER A 56 -14.54 -2.25 -4.99
C SER A 56 -13.32 -2.49 -4.10
N ARG A 57 -12.62 -1.43 -3.73
CA ARG A 57 -11.47 -1.48 -2.76
C ARG A 57 -11.85 -2.11 -1.42
N TRP A 58 -13.13 -2.14 -1.12
CA TRP A 58 -13.71 -2.77 0.07
C TRP A 58 -14.05 -4.24 -0.12
N SER A 59 -13.68 -4.84 -1.28
CA SER A 59 -13.79 -6.29 -1.41
C SER A 59 -12.95 -6.97 -0.34
N ALA A 60 -13.41 -8.10 0.18
CA ALA A 60 -12.70 -8.86 1.20
C ALA A 60 -11.25 -9.18 0.77
N ARG A 61 -11.06 -9.50 -0.52
CA ARG A 61 -9.73 -9.75 -1.10
C ARG A 61 -8.83 -8.51 -1.05
N GLY A 62 -9.32 -7.34 -1.45
CA GLY A 62 -8.55 -6.10 -1.44
C GLY A 62 -8.13 -5.67 -0.03
N LEU A 63 -9.05 -5.75 0.93
CA LEU A 63 -8.76 -5.47 2.34
C LEU A 63 -7.79 -6.46 2.95
N SER A 64 -7.96 -7.76 2.68
CA SER A 64 -7.06 -8.80 3.20
C SER A 64 -5.62 -8.60 2.72
N LEU A 65 -5.41 -8.27 1.45
CA LEU A 65 -4.08 -8.00 0.91
C LEU A 65 -3.44 -6.77 1.56
N ARG A 66 -4.20 -5.67 1.68
CA ARG A 66 -3.70 -4.43 2.32
C ARG A 66 -3.33 -4.65 3.77
N LEU A 67 -4.22 -5.27 4.55
CA LEU A 67 -3.96 -5.61 5.95
C LEU A 67 -2.80 -6.58 6.09
N GLY A 68 -2.81 -7.67 5.33
CA GLY A 68 -1.77 -8.70 5.38
C GLY A 68 -0.38 -8.13 5.10
N PHE A 69 -0.21 -7.43 3.99
CA PHE A 69 1.08 -6.86 3.62
C PHE A 69 1.53 -5.73 4.54
N SER A 70 0.62 -4.84 4.95
CA SER A 70 0.97 -3.74 5.84
C SER A 70 1.32 -4.24 7.24
N SER A 71 0.55 -5.17 7.79
CA SER A 71 0.82 -5.76 9.10
C SER A 71 2.10 -6.58 9.11
N SER A 72 2.35 -7.38 8.07
CA SER A 72 3.61 -8.12 7.93
C SER A 72 4.81 -7.16 7.89
N GLY A 73 4.74 -6.12 7.08
CA GLY A 73 5.78 -5.10 7.01
C GLY A 73 5.96 -4.34 8.31
N GLY A 74 4.88 -3.97 8.97
CA GLY A 74 4.92 -3.34 10.28
C GLY A 74 5.58 -4.22 11.34
N ARG A 75 5.35 -5.54 11.28
CA ARG A 75 6.01 -6.52 12.14
C ARG A 75 7.52 -6.58 11.92
N GLU A 76 7.96 -6.57 10.66
CA GLU A 76 9.39 -6.51 10.31
C GLU A 76 10.06 -5.22 10.83
N LEU A 77 9.33 -4.10 10.85
CA LEU A 77 9.85 -2.82 11.27
C LEU A 77 9.88 -2.61 12.79
N ALA A 78 8.89 -3.10 13.51
CA ALA A 78 8.70 -2.79 14.93
C ALA A 78 7.97 -3.90 15.72
N GLY A 79 8.08 -5.15 15.29
CA GLY A 79 7.47 -6.29 15.98
C GLY A 79 5.93 -6.27 15.95
N TRP A 80 5.29 -6.98 16.87
CA TRP A 80 3.83 -7.06 16.95
C TRP A 80 3.11 -5.70 17.12
N PRO A 81 3.62 -4.76 17.96
CA PRO A 81 3.05 -3.41 17.99
C PRO A 81 3.10 -2.70 16.64
N GLY A 82 4.20 -2.91 15.87
CA GLY A 82 4.32 -2.38 14.52
C GLY A 82 3.31 -2.98 13.56
N ALA A 83 3.01 -4.28 13.67
CA ALA A 83 1.97 -4.93 12.88
C ALA A 83 0.59 -4.31 13.11
N ALA A 84 0.21 -4.11 14.37
CA ALA A 84 -1.07 -3.51 14.73
C ALA A 84 -1.20 -2.06 14.22
N VAL A 85 -0.14 -1.27 14.39
CA VAL A 85 -0.09 0.13 13.96
C VAL A 85 -0.15 0.25 12.43
N ALA A 86 0.62 -0.56 11.71
CA ALA A 86 0.62 -0.54 10.25
C ALA A 86 -0.72 -1.04 9.68
N GLY A 87 -1.31 -2.08 10.26
CA GLY A 87 -2.64 -2.56 9.88
C GLY A 87 -3.73 -1.50 10.09
N GLY A 88 -3.73 -0.85 11.25
CA GLY A 88 -4.67 0.24 11.57
C GLY A 88 -4.51 1.44 10.63
N ALA A 89 -3.27 1.84 10.35
CA ALA A 89 -2.96 2.91 9.40
C ALA A 89 -3.40 2.56 7.97
N ALA A 90 -3.24 1.29 7.56
CA ALA A 90 -3.70 0.81 6.26
C ALA A 90 -5.23 0.88 6.12
N LEU A 91 -5.97 0.50 7.16
CA LEU A 91 -7.43 0.66 7.17
C LEU A 91 -7.85 2.11 7.07
N ALA A 92 -7.23 2.99 7.86
CA ALA A 92 -7.53 4.42 7.86
C ALA A 92 -7.28 5.05 6.49
N SER A 93 -6.13 4.78 5.87
CA SER A 93 -5.81 5.33 4.55
C SER A 93 -6.67 4.74 3.43
N ALA A 94 -7.00 3.45 3.48
CA ALA A 94 -7.94 2.85 2.55
C ALA A 94 -9.33 3.50 2.62
N PHE A 95 -9.80 3.79 3.84
CA PHE A 95 -11.06 4.49 4.06
C PHE A 95 -11.03 5.90 3.48
N VAL A 96 -10.01 6.70 3.85
CA VAL A 96 -9.85 8.08 3.37
C VAL A 96 -9.72 8.10 1.85
N GLY A 97 -8.88 7.25 1.27
CA GLY A 97 -8.70 7.15 -0.18
C GLY A 97 -9.99 6.81 -0.92
N SER A 98 -10.80 5.89 -0.37
CA SER A 98 -12.10 5.57 -0.96
C SER A 98 -13.07 6.74 -0.92
N ARG A 99 -13.12 7.48 0.18
CA ARG A 99 -13.96 8.68 0.32
C ARG A 99 -13.54 9.80 -0.63
N LEU A 100 -12.25 10.08 -0.73
CA LEU A 100 -11.74 11.09 -1.64
C LEU A 100 -12.10 10.79 -3.09
N ARG A 101 -12.00 9.53 -3.52
CA ARG A 101 -12.38 9.13 -4.88
C ARG A 101 -13.87 9.33 -5.18
N THR A 102 -14.75 9.14 -4.21
CA THR A 102 -16.20 9.39 -4.43
C THR A 102 -16.53 10.87 -4.58
N MET A 103 -15.68 11.77 -4.08
CA MET A 103 -15.85 13.22 -4.19
C MET A 103 -15.36 13.77 -5.53
N VAL A 104 -14.47 13.04 -6.22
CA VAL A 104 -13.89 13.49 -7.49
C VAL A 104 -14.80 13.09 -8.65
N ARG A 105 -15.26 14.07 -9.41
CA ARG A 105 -16.12 13.90 -10.59
C ARG A 105 -15.35 14.21 -11.86
N GLY A 106 -15.62 13.45 -12.91
CA GLY A 106 -14.97 13.60 -14.20
C GLY A 106 -13.78 12.67 -14.41
N ARG A 107 -13.64 12.16 -15.65
CA ARG A 107 -12.65 11.12 -16.00
C ARG A 107 -11.20 11.57 -15.82
N GLU A 108 -10.91 12.81 -16.24
CA GLU A 108 -9.55 13.38 -16.11
C GLU A 108 -9.19 13.63 -14.63
N ALA A 109 -10.13 14.17 -13.84
CA ALA A 109 -9.90 14.40 -12.43
C ALA A 109 -9.75 13.09 -11.65
N GLN A 110 -10.47 12.03 -12.01
CA GLN A 110 -10.31 10.70 -11.43
C GLN A 110 -8.95 10.09 -11.76
N PHE A 111 -8.47 10.26 -12.99
CA PHE A 111 -7.14 9.80 -13.40
C PHE A 111 -6.03 10.55 -12.64
N ALA A 112 -6.14 11.87 -12.54
CA ALA A 112 -5.19 12.69 -11.78
C ALA A 112 -5.18 12.31 -10.29
N ALA A 113 -6.34 12.09 -9.69
CA ALA A 113 -6.46 11.65 -8.31
C ALA A 113 -5.82 10.27 -8.09
N ALA A 114 -6.02 9.34 -9.02
CA ALA A 114 -5.39 8.02 -8.97
C ALA A 114 -3.87 8.11 -9.07
N ALA A 115 -3.34 8.90 -9.98
CA ALA A 115 -1.90 9.12 -10.14
C ALA A 115 -1.28 9.77 -8.91
N PHE A 116 -1.96 10.74 -8.31
CA PHE A 116 -1.53 11.36 -7.04
C PHE A 116 -1.50 10.36 -5.89
N GLU A 117 -2.54 9.54 -5.77
CA GLU A 117 -2.63 8.48 -4.74
C GLU A 117 -1.51 7.46 -4.88
N ASP A 118 -1.19 7.03 -6.12
CA ASP A 118 -0.09 6.13 -6.41
C ASP A 118 1.25 6.73 -5.97
N SER A 119 1.50 7.98 -6.37
CA SER A 119 2.71 8.70 -6.01
C SER A 119 2.85 8.86 -4.50
N LEU A 120 1.76 9.20 -3.82
CA LEU A 120 1.72 9.35 -2.37
C LEU A 120 1.97 8.01 -1.66
N ALA A 121 1.35 6.92 -2.12
CA ALA A 121 1.54 5.60 -1.54
C ALA A 121 3.01 5.19 -1.56
N TYR A 122 3.66 5.29 -2.71
CA TYR A 122 5.07 4.95 -2.84
C TYR A 122 5.99 5.92 -2.08
N ALA A 123 5.70 7.22 -2.08
CA ALA A 123 6.44 8.19 -1.28
C ALA A 123 6.42 7.86 0.21
N LEU A 124 5.26 7.48 0.75
CA LEU A 124 5.09 7.12 2.16
C LEU A 124 5.88 5.85 2.52
N VAL A 125 5.79 4.78 1.72
CA VAL A 125 6.49 3.53 2.04
C VAL A 125 8.01 3.67 1.90
N PHE A 126 8.50 4.41 0.92
CA PHE A 126 9.94 4.68 0.80
C PHE A 126 10.44 5.64 1.88
N ALA A 127 9.64 6.62 2.32
CA ALA A 127 9.96 7.44 3.48
C ALA A 127 10.05 6.61 4.77
N ALA A 128 9.21 5.58 4.92
CA ALA A 128 9.29 4.63 6.03
C ALA A 128 10.66 3.92 6.09
N MET A 129 11.22 3.61 4.93
CA MET A 129 12.51 2.89 4.83
C MET A 129 13.71 3.81 5.08
N ARG A 130 13.66 5.08 4.66
CA ARG A 130 14.77 6.05 4.83
C ARG A 130 15.18 6.28 6.29
N GLY A 131 14.28 6.15 7.22
CA GLY A 131 14.54 6.32 8.64
C GLY A 131 15.27 5.15 9.31
N ARG A 132 15.72 4.15 8.56
CA ARG A 132 16.43 2.95 9.07
C ARG A 132 17.92 2.94 8.74
N GLY A 133 18.40 3.95 8.03
CA GLY A 133 19.82 4.12 7.72
C GLY A 133 20.61 4.73 8.85
#